data_9ecddfc29d156388d357d03d3c445ab5
#
_entry.id   9ecddfc29d156388d357d03d3c445ab5
#
_cell.length_a   1.000
_cell.length_b   1.000
_cell.length_c   1.000
_cell.angle_alpha   90.00
_cell.angle_beta   90.00
_cell.angle_gamma   90.00
#
_symmetry.space_group_name_H-M   'P 1'
#
loop_
_entity.id
_entity.type
_entity.pdbx_description
1 polymer ?
#
loop_
_entity_poly.entity_id
_entity_poly.type
_entity_poly.pdbx_seq_one_letter_code
_entity_poly.pdbx_strand_id
1 'polypeptide(L)'
;TQFGRERDDWGNWFGGNNSNPMWHYTLDDFYLRRNPHLSPPPVKKQVSVAPGAAPVFPKSQTLARFNDFSMANRFTSACSPIIYRDELLGPGYYGNSFVCEPVHSLVHREIVEPQGTTFTSRRPGDEQQSEFLASDDSWFRPSMCRTGPDGALWIADMYRFVIEHPK
;
A
#
# COMPACT_ATOMS: atom_id res chain seq x y z
N THR A 1 -6.55 -8.40 -9.70
CA THR A 1 -5.14 -8.05 -9.46
C THR A 1 -4.54 -8.96 -8.42
N GLN A 2 -3.27 -9.25 -8.54
CA GLN A 2 -2.50 -10.09 -7.64
C GLN A 2 -2.32 -9.44 -6.24
N PHE A 3 -2.40 -8.12 -6.15
CA PHE A 3 -1.97 -7.36 -4.97
C PHE A 3 -3.11 -6.79 -4.13
N GLY A 4 -4.33 -7.16 -4.42
CA GLY A 4 -5.52 -6.67 -3.73
C GLY A 4 -6.04 -5.34 -4.25
N ARG A 5 -7.28 -5.05 -3.91
CA ARG A 5 -7.99 -3.78 -4.13
C ARG A 5 -8.90 -3.51 -2.94
N GLU A 6 -9.10 -2.25 -2.66
CA GLU A 6 -10.06 -1.80 -1.65
C GLU A 6 -10.73 -0.51 -2.12
N ARG A 7 -11.87 -0.19 -1.55
CA ARG A 7 -12.57 1.06 -1.83
C ARG A 7 -12.80 1.83 -0.55
N ASP A 8 -12.91 3.15 -0.71
CA ASP A 8 -13.39 4.01 0.37
C ASP A 8 -14.93 3.97 0.49
N ASP A 9 -15.48 4.78 1.40
CA ASP A 9 -16.93 4.85 1.64
C ASP A 9 -17.68 5.56 0.51
N TRP A 10 -17.00 6.28 -0.38
CA TRP A 10 -17.57 6.97 -1.54
C TRP A 10 -17.47 6.18 -2.84
N GLY A 11 -16.92 4.99 -2.79
CA GLY A 11 -16.82 4.09 -3.93
C GLY A 11 -15.59 4.27 -4.79
N ASN A 12 -14.62 5.08 -4.37
CA ASN A 12 -13.34 5.19 -5.05
C ASN A 12 -12.51 3.90 -4.86
N TRP A 13 -11.94 3.38 -5.95
CA TRP A 13 -11.16 2.17 -5.93
C TRP A 13 -9.67 2.44 -5.90
N PHE A 14 -8.98 1.77 -4.99
CA PHE A 14 -7.54 1.82 -4.82
C PHE A 14 -6.92 0.45 -5.04
N GLY A 15 -5.66 0.44 -5.45
CA GLY A 15 -4.87 -0.77 -5.66
C GLY A 15 -3.39 -0.47 -5.65
N GLY A 16 -2.56 -1.47 -5.77
CA GLY A 16 -1.11 -1.32 -5.78
C GLY A 16 -0.41 -2.45 -6.52
N ASN A 17 0.92 -2.43 -6.52
CA ASN A 17 1.78 -3.53 -6.93
C ASN A 17 3.05 -3.53 -6.07
N ASN A 18 3.97 -4.45 -6.33
CA ASN A 18 5.19 -4.64 -5.55
C ASN A 18 5.96 -3.35 -5.19
N SER A 19 6.08 -2.43 -6.13
CA SER A 19 6.87 -1.20 -5.96
C SER A 19 6.03 0.07 -5.82
N ASN A 20 4.74 0.02 -6.19
CA ASN A 20 3.81 1.13 -6.02
C ASN A 20 2.80 0.80 -4.93
N PRO A 21 2.92 1.42 -3.75
CA PRO A 21 2.05 1.11 -2.63
C PRO A 21 0.59 1.41 -2.91
N MET A 22 0.29 2.50 -3.66
CA MET A 22 -1.09 2.85 -3.94
C MET A 22 -1.27 3.65 -5.23
N TRP A 23 -2.29 3.29 -5.99
CA TRP A 23 -2.90 4.11 -7.03
C TRP A 23 -4.42 4.14 -6.88
N HIS A 24 -5.03 5.16 -7.48
CA HIS A 24 -6.47 5.31 -7.60
C HIS A 24 -6.93 4.93 -9.02
N TYR A 25 -8.04 4.22 -9.13
CA TYR A 25 -8.72 3.95 -10.39
C TYR A 25 -9.78 5.03 -10.62
N THR A 26 -9.44 6.05 -11.42
CA THR A 26 -10.26 7.27 -11.59
C THR A 26 -11.57 7.03 -12.30
N LEU A 27 -11.63 6.01 -13.17
CA LEU A 27 -12.79 5.64 -13.95
C LEU A 27 -12.67 4.20 -14.41
N ASP A 28 -13.79 3.50 -14.55
CA ASP A 28 -13.82 2.16 -15.10
C ASP A 28 -13.41 2.18 -16.59
N ASP A 29 -12.48 1.30 -16.94
CA ASP A 29 -11.95 1.14 -18.30
C ASP A 29 -13.07 0.87 -19.34
N PHE A 30 -14.14 0.22 -18.91
CA PHE A 30 -15.32 -0.01 -19.76
C PHE A 30 -15.90 1.28 -20.32
N TYR A 31 -16.03 2.34 -19.50
CA TYR A 31 -16.56 3.62 -19.98
C TYR A 31 -15.57 4.34 -20.88
N LEU A 32 -14.28 4.24 -20.62
CA LEU A 32 -13.24 4.86 -21.44
C LEU A 32 -13.14 4.24 -22.83
N ARG A 33 -13.36 2.93 -22.94
CA ARG A 33 -13.26 2.20 -24.22
C ARG A 33 -14.53 2.21 -25.06
N ARG A 34 -15.59 2.88 -24.62
CA ARG A 34 -16.85 2.96 -25.39
C ARG A 34 -16.69 3.70 -26.72
N ASN A 35 -15.77 4.63 -26.81
CA ASN A 35 -15.45 5.29 -28.06
C ASN A 35 -14.16 4.68 -28.66
N PRO A 36 -14.27 3.89 -29.75
CA PRO A 36 -13.10 3.23 -30.34
C PRO A 36 -12.16 4.20 -31.06
N HIS A 37 -12.58 5.45 -31.29
CA HIS A 37 -11.78 6.49 -31.92
C HIS A 37 -11.04 7.39 -30.95
N LEU A 38 -11.21 7.17 -29.64
CA LEU A 38 -10.53 7.91 -28.58
C LEU A 38 -9.44 7.05 -27.95
N SER A 39 -8.22 7.58 -27.86
CA SER A 39 -7.18 7.00 -27.02
C SER A 39 -7.32 7.58 -25.60
N PRO A 40 -7.92 6.84 -24.65
CA PRO A 40 -8.15 7.36 -23.31
C PRO A 40 -6.84 7.46 -22.52
N PRO A 41 -6.74 8.40 -21.56
CA PRO A 41 -5.63 8.43 -20.63
C PRO A 41 -5.64 7.19 -19.73
N PRO A 42 -4.50 6.85 -19.09
CA PRO A 42 -4.46 5.74 -18.15
C PRO A 42 -5.48 5.91 -17.02
N VAL A 43 -6.24 4.86 -16.74
CA VAL A 43 -7.24 4.83 -15.64
C VAL A 43 -6.62 4.88 -14.25
N LYS A 44 -5.36 4.50 -14.14
CA LYS A 44 -4.61 4.48 -12.87
C LYS A 44 -3.88 5.80 -12.68
N LYS A 45 -4.15 6.44 -11.55
CA LYS A 45 -3.39 7.61 -11.10
C LYS A 45 -2.64 7.25 -9.84
N GLN A 46 -1.35 7.51 -9.84
CA GLN A 46 -0.55 7.30 -8.64
C GLN A 46 -1.00 8.25 -7.53
N VAL A 47 -1.20 7.71 -6.34
CA VAL A 47 -1.61 8.44 -5.15
C VAL A 47 -0.38 8.80 -4.33
N SER A 48 0.53 7.86 -4.12
CA SER A 48 1.76 8.11 -3.37
C SER A 48 2.62 9.19 -4.04
N VAL A 49 3.07 10.18 -3.24
CA VAL A 49 3.90 11.29 -3.71
C VAL A 49 5.28 10.79 -4.18
N ALA A 50 5.83 9.76 -3.55
CA ALA A 50 7.05 9.13 -3.99
C ALA A 50 6.74 7.98 -4.96
N PRO A 51 6.93 8.17 -6.28
CA PRO A 51 6.60 7.16 -7.26
C PRO A 51 7.55 5.96 -7.22
N GLY A 52 7.00 4.78 -7.55
CA GLY A 52 7.78 3.56 -7.66
C GLY A 52 8.26 3.06 -6.29
N ALA A 53 9.46 2.52 -6.26
CA ALA A 53 10.06 1.93 -5.07
C ALA A 53 10.50 2.98 -4.04
N ALA A 54 9.53 3.63 -3.38
CA ALA A 54 9.78 4.60 -2.33
C ALA A 54 10.53 3.97 -1.13
N PRO A 55 11.30 4.76 -0.35
CA PRO A 55 11.96 4.27 0.84
C PRO A 55 10.97 3.77 1.90
N VAL A 56 11.37 2.70 2.60
CA VAL A 56 10.72 2.17 3.80
C VAL A 56 11.73 2.08 4.95
N PHE A 57 11.24 2.07 6.19
CA PHE A 57 12.06 2.12 7.40
C PHE A 57 11.85 0.86 8.26
N PRO A 58 12.40 -0.29 7.86
CA PRO A 58 12.25 -1.53 8.62
C PRO A 58 13.01 -1.49 9.94
N LYS A 59 12.52 -2.25 10.94
CA LYS A 59 13.26 -2.57 12.17
C LYS A 59 13.99 -3.90 12.07
N SER A 60 13.45 -4.84 11.30
CA SER A 60 14.12 -6.11 11.04
C SER A 60 15.37 -5.90 10.20
N GLN A 61 16.38 -6.73 10.41
CA GLN A 61 17.53 -6.76 9.53
C GLN A 61 17.08 -7.15 8.12
N THR A 62 17.25 -6.25 7.17
CA THR A 62 16.91 -6.53 5.77
C THR A 62 17.86 -7.58 5.23
N LEU A 63 17.35 -8.77 4.95
CA LEU A 63 18.10 -9.79 4.25
C LEU A 63 18.41 -9.30 2.83
N ALA A 64 19.64 -9.51 2.39
CA ALA A 64 20.01 -9.24 1.01
C ALA A 64 19.09 -10.04 0.09
N ARG A 65 18.39 -9.37 -0.83
CA ARG A 65 17.50 -10.04 -1.77
C ARG A 65 18.32 -10.81 -2.79
N PHE A 66 17.92 -12.03 -3.08
CA PHE A 66 18.53 -12.86 -4.13
C PHE A 66 18.52 -12.18 -5.50
N ASN A 67 17.53 -11.36 -5.78
CA ASN A 67 17.24 -10.86 -7.11
C ASN A 67 17.59 -9.40 -7.32
N ASP A 68 17.65 -8.60 -6.25
CA ASP A 68 17.91 -7.17 -6.39
C ASP A 68 18.37 -6.52 -5.08
N PHE A 69 19.67 -6.44 -4.88
CA PHE A 69 20.27 -5.78 -3.71
C PHE A 69 20.01 -4.27 -3.66
N SER A 70 19.74 -3.65 -4.81
CA SER A 70 19.50 -2.21 -4.90
C SER A 70 18.13 -1.82 -4.32
N MET A 71 17.24 -2.78 -4.13
CA MET A 71 15.89 -2.58 -3.62
C MET A 71 15.76 -2.75 -2.10
N ALA A 72 16.87 -2.98 -1.39
CA ALA A 72 16.85 -2.98 0.07
C ALA A 72 16.32 -1.66 0.62
N ASN A 73 15.44 -1.73 1.65
CA ASN A 73 14.77 -0.58 2.25
C ASN A 73 13.92 0.27 1.27
N ARG A 74 13.35 -0.39 0.27
CA ARG A 74 12.38 0.20 -0.66
C ARG A 74 11.19 -0.74 -0.85
N PHE A 75 10.05 -0.19 -1.25
CA PHE A 75 8.90 -1.02 -1.62
C PHE A 75 9.26 -2.01 -2.71
N THR A 76 9.14 -3.29 -2.42
CA THR A 76 9.44 -4.40 -3.33
C THR A 76 8.40 -5.51 -3.30
N SER A 77 7.55 -5.52 -2.29
CA SER A 77 6.50 -6.53 -2.09
C SER A 77 5.19 -5.90 -1.57
N ALA A 78 5.00 -4.59 -1.82
CA ALA A 78 3.80 -3.89 -1.38
C ALA A 78 2.54 -4.63 -1.81
N CYS A 79 1.65 -4.89 -0.87
CA CYS A 79 0.40 -5.62 -1.10
C CYS A 79 -0.71 -5.16 -0.17
N SER A 80 -1.94 -5.55 -0.53
CA SER A 80 -3.14 -5.23 0.24
C SER A 80 -3.28 -3.75 0.62
N PRO A 81 -3.23 -2.81 -0.34
CA PRO A 81 -3.54 -1.43 -0.03
C PRO A 81 -5.00 -1.32 0.39
N ILE A 82 -5.25 -0.65 1.53
CA ILE A 82 -6.60 -0.36 2.02
C ILE A 82 -6.73 1.12 2.39
N ILE A 83 -7.97 1.58 2.45
CA ILE A 83 -8.35 2.83 3.12
C ILE A 83 -9.03 2.44 4.45
N TYR A 84 -8.48 2.91 5.56
CA TYR A 84 -9.03 2.63 6.88
C TYR A 84 -10.32 3.43 7.09
N ARG A 85 -11.41 2.76 7.52
CA ARG A 85 -12.76 3.31 7.53
C ARG A 85 -13.45 3.19 8.90
N ASP A 86 -12.68 3.37 9.97
CA ASP A 86 -13.21 3.35 11.33
C ASP A 86 -12.50 4.41 12.19
N GLU A 87 -13.00 4.61 13.42
CA GLU A 87 -12.50 5.61 14.35
C GLU A 87 -11.70 5.00 15.52
N LEU A 88 -11.64 3.67 15.64
CA LEU A 88 -10.99 3.00 16.78
C LEU A 88 -9.53 3.37 16.96
N LEU A 89 -8.78 3.58 15.87
CA LEU A 89 -7.38 4.01 15.95
C LEU A 89 -7.22 5.49 16.34
N GLY A 90 -8.31 6.23 16.41
CA GLY A 90 -8.34 7.63 16.78
C GLY A 90 -8.58 8.60 15.60
N PRO A 91 -8.79 9.89 15.89
CA PRO A 91 -9.33 10.86 14.92
C PRO A 91 -8.41 11.18 13.74
N GLY A 92 -7.15 10.83 13.79
CA GLY A 92 -6.19 11.11 12.71
C GLY A 92 -6.01 9.94 11.73
N TYR A 93 -6.76 8.84 11.87
CA TYR A 93 -6.52 7.61 11.10
C TYR A 93 -7.58 7.32 10.03
N TYR A 94 -8.80 7.80 10.23
CA TYR A 94 -9.88 7.64 9.26
C TYR A 94 -9.46 8.20 7.88
N GLY A 95 -9.67 7.43 6.83
CA GLY A 95 -9.31 7.80 5.46
C GLY A 95 -7.83 7.60 5.12
N ASN A 96 -6.99 7.21 6.06
CA ASN A 96 -5.60 6.92 5.76
C ASN A 96 -5.44 5.60 5.01
N SER A 97 -4.41 5.51 4.20
CA SER A 97 -4.03 4.25 3.58
C SER A 97 -3.10 3.43 4.47
N PHE A 98 -3.29 2.11 4.43
CA PHE A 98 -2.37 1.14 5.01
C PHE A 98 -1.97 0.12 3.95
N VAL A 99 -0.68 -0.19 3.88
CA VAL A 99 -0.11 -1.09 2.88
C VAL A 99 0.87 -2.03 3.55
N CYS A 100 0.70 -3.33 3.34
CA CYS A 100 1.66 -4.33 3.81
C CYS A 100 2.91 -4.36 2.93
N GLU A 101 4.07 -4.50 3.56
CA GLU A 101 5.36 -4.72 2.89
C GLU A 101 6.07 -5.92 3.55
N PRO A 102 5.74 -7.14 3.14
CA PRO A 102 6.20 -8.36 3.83
C PRO A 102 7.70 -8.60 3.76
N VAL A 103 8.41 -8.15 2.72
CA VAL A 103 9.88 -8.32 2.64
C VAL A 103 10.58 -7.56 3.76
N HIS A 104 10.04 -6.42 4.14
CA HIS A 104 10.61 -5.54 5.16
C HIS A 104 9.92 -5.67 6.53
N SER A 105 9.01 -6.64 6.71
CA SER A 105 8.32 -6.92 7.98
C SER A 105 7.60 -5.69 8.56
N LEU A 106 6.83 -4.98 7.72
CA LEU A 106 6.19 -3.73 8.13
C LEU A 106 4.82 -3.50 7.47
N VAL A 107 4.06 -2.59 8.07
CA VAL A 107 2.86 -1.97 7.51
C VAL A 107 3.09 -0.47 7.43
N HIS A 108 2.98 0.05 6.23
CA HIS A 108 3.15 1.46 5.89
C HIS A 108 1.84 2.21 5.96
N ARG A 109 1.85 3.47 6.45
CA ARG A 109 0.71 4.38 6.48
C ARG A 109 0.99 5.66 5.69
N GLU A 110 -0.01 6.15 4.97
CA GLU A 110 -0.01 7.49 4.38
C GLU A 110 -1.35 8.19 4.63
N ILE A 111 -1.30 9.48 4.84
CA ILE A 111 -2.48 10.35 4.86
C ILE A 111 -2.88 10.60 3.41
N VAL A 112 -4.11 10.22 3.05
CA VAL A 112 -4.66 10.37 1.70
C VAL A 112 -5.55 11.61 1.65
N GLU A 113 -5.30 12.48 0.67
CA GLU A 113 -6.00 13.76 0.51
C GLU A 113 -6.55 13.89 -0.92
N PRO A 114 -7.79 14.41 -1.09
CA PRO A 114 -8.32 14.67 -2.42
C PRO A 114 -7.46 15.66 -3.21
N GLN A 115 -7.26 15.39 -4.50
CA GLN A 115 -6.54 16.27 -5.43
C GLN A 115 -7.26 16.30 -6.79
N GLY A 116 -8.15 17.27 -6.97
CA GLY A 116 -8.97 17.36 -8.18
C GLY A 116 -9.89 16.15 -8.33
N THR A 117 -9.73 15.38 -9.39
CA THR A 117 -10.51 14.16 -9.66
C THR A 117 -9.82 12.87 -9.15
N THR A 118 -8.75 12.99 -8.41
CA THR A 118 -7.97 11.88 -7.85
C THR A 118 -7.52 12.22 -6.43
N PHE A 119 -6.50 11.55 -5.96
CA PHE A 119 -5.94 11.71 -4.63
C PHE A 119 -4.42 11.87 -4.71
N THR A 120 -3.85 12.45 -3.66
CA THR A 120 -2.43 12.43 -3.33
C THR A 120 -2.26 11.87 -1.93
N SER A 121 -1.06 11.48 -1.55
CA SER A 121 -0.78 11.03 -0.21
C SER A 121 0.56 11.53 0.29
N ARG A 122 0.74 11.49 1.60
CA ARG A 122 2.00 11.85 2.27
C ARG A 122 2.20 11.04 3.52
N ARG A 123 3.44 10.85 3.92
CA ARG A 123 3.75 10.28 5.24
C ARG A 123 3.25 11.21 6.34
N PRO A 124 2.71 10.68 7.45
CA PRO A 124 2.45 11.45 8.66
C PRO A 124 3.72 12.12 9.18
N GLY A 125 3.56 13.24 9.90
CA GLY A 125 4.71 13.99 10.41
C GLY A 125 5.59 13.23 11.40
N ASP A 126 4.98 12.33 12.16
CA ASP A 126 5.62 11.44 13.13
C ASP A 126 6.19 10.14 12.53
N GLU A 127 5.93 9.86 11.26
CA GLU A 127 6.40 8.67 10.54
C GLU A 127 7.34 8.99 9.37
N GLN A 128 8.06 10.11 9.42
CA GLN A 128 8.96 10.50 8.32
C GLN A 128 10.15 9.55 8.15
N GLN A 129 10.60 8.92 9.23
CA GLN A 129 11.70 7.94 9.26
C GLN A 129 11.33 6.69 10.07
N SER A 130 10.05 6.38 10.12
CA SER A 130 9.50 5.19 10.78
C SER A 130 8.31 4.67 9.98
N GLU A 131 7.75 3.57 10.41
CA GLU A 131 6.54 2.99 9.83
C GLU A 131 5.45 2.88 10.89
N PHE A 132 4.19 2.80 10.49
CA PHE A 132 3.06 2.60 11.40
C PHE A 132 3.27 1.34 12.26
N LEU A 133 3.68 0.25 11.64
CA LEU A 133 4.05 -0.99 12.30
C LEU A 133 5.30 -1.56 11.64
N ALA A 134 6.33 -1.83 12.43
CA ALA A 134 7.52 -2.54 11.96
C ALA A 134 7.98 -3.51 13.06
N SER A 135 8.26 -4.75 12.66
CA SER A 135 8.73 -5.80 13.55
C SER A 135 10.24 -6.03 13.37
N ASP A 136 10.94 -6.34 14.44
CA ASP A 136 12.31 -6.87 14.45
C ASP A 136 12.33 -8.39 14.21
N ASP A 137 11.18 -9.06 14.34
CA ASP A 137 11.02 -10.46 13.97
C ASP A 137 11.05 -10.63 12.44
N SER A 138 12.09 -11.28 11.94
CA SER A 138 12.26 -11.57 10.51
C SER A 138 11.26 -12.56 9.94
N TRP A 139 10.45 -13.22 10.76
CA TRP A 139 9.36 -14.10 10.34
C TRP A 139 8.04 -13.35 10.14
N PHE A 140 7.90 -12.16 10.72
CA PHE A 140 6.73 -11.33 10.51
C PHE A 140 6.59 -10.93 9.04
N ARG A 141 5.50 -11.38 8.40
CA ARG A 141 5.22 -11.18 6.96
C ARG A 141 3.78 -10.72 6.78
N PRO A 142 3.48 -9.46 7.07
CA PRO A 142 2.13 -8.94 6.89
C PRO A 142 1.75 -9.02 5.41
N SER A 143 0.68 -9.71 5.10
CA SER A 143 0.26 -10.00 3.72
C SER A 143 -1.09 -9.39 3.37
N MET A 144 -1.90 -9.03 4.37
CA MET A 144 -3.21 -8.43 4.18
C MET A 144 -3.57 -7.54 5.36
N CYS A 145 -4.14 -6.38 5.05
CA CYS A 145 -4.82 -5.51 6.03
C CYS A 145 -6.31 -5.44 5.72
N ARG A 146 -7.14 -5.29 6.77
CA ARG A 146 -8.57 -4.98 6.66
C ARG A 146 -9.05 -4.20 7.88
N THR A 147 -10.00 -3.31 7.70
CA THR A 147 -10.79 -2.79 8.83
C THR A 147 -11.66 -3.93 9.35
N GLY A 148 -11.47 -4.30 10.59
CA GLY A 148 -12.23 -5.35 11.25
C GLY A 148 -13.64 -4.91 11.68
N PRO A 149 -14.52 -5.85 12.06
CA PRO A 149 -15.87 -5.53 12.50
C PRO A 149 -15.92 -4.81 13.86
N ASP A 150 -14.82 -4.80 14.56
CA ASP A 150 -14.57 -4.11 15.83
C ASP A 150 -13.92 -2.74 15.66
N GLY A 151 -13.70 -2.31 14.40
CA GLY A 151 -12.99 -1.07 14.07
C GLY A 151 -11.46 -1.19 14.08
N ALA A 152 -10.90 -2.30 14.54
CA ALA A 152 -9.45 -2.48 14.54
C ALA A 152 -8.88 -2.67 13.12
N LEU A 153 -7.61 -2.32 12.94
CA LEU A 153 -6.85 -2.72 11.76
C LEU A 153 -6.37 -4.17 11.94
N TRP A 154 -7.04 -5.09 11.27
CA TRP A 154 -6.67 -6.49 11.26
C TRP A 154 -5.57 -6.74 10.23
N ILE A 155 -4.52 -7.42 10.65
CA ILE A 155 -3.36 -7.73 9.81
C ILE A 155 -3.18 -9.24 9.79
N ALA A 156 -3.21 -9.82 8.60
CA ALA A 156 -2.88 -11.24 8.40
C ALA A 156 -1.36 -11.37 8.26
N ASP A 157 -0.77 -12.13 9.17
CA ASP A 157 0.65 -12.45 9.15
C ASP A 157 0.85 -13.86 8.56
N MET A 158 1.60 -13.95 7.46
CA MET A 158 1.95 -15.22 6.84
C MET A 158 2.98 -16.02 7.68
N TYR A 159 3.69 -15.33 8.55
CA TYR A 159 4.71 -15.83 9.47
C TYR A 159 5.66 -16.82 8.82
N ARG A 160 6.52 -16.31 7.94
CA ARG A 160 7.40 -17.15 7.13
C ARG A 160 8.76 -16.48 6.92
N PHE A 161 9.85 -17.23 7.13
CA PHE A 161 11.20 -16.67 7.00
C PHE A 161 11.53 -16.26 5.56
N VAL A 162 11.33 -17.16 4.60
CA VAL A 162 11.64 -16.92 3.18
C VAL A 162 10.37 -16.67 2.39
N ILE A 163 10.31 -15.59 1.63
CA ILE A 163 9.16 -15.23 0.80
C ILE A 163 9.50 -14.99 -0.67
N GLU A 164 10.78 -15.01 -1.03
CA GLU A 164 11.19 -14.82 -2.40
C GLU A 164 11.19 -16.13 -3.20
N HIS A 165 10.89 -16.01 -4.50
CA HIS A 165 11.02 -17.15 -5.41
C HIS A 165 12.50 -17.37 -5.72
N PRO A 166 13.01 -18.58 -5.58
CA PRO A 166 14.32 -18.91 -6.13
C PRO A 166 14.26 -18.73 -7.67
N LYS A 167 15.34 -18.26 -8.23
CA LYS A 167 15.53 -18.22 -9.69
C LYS A 167 15.73 -19.63 -10.21
#